data_ccdcb8e7ab813cda228aca0df3a36831
#
_entry.id   ccdcb8e7ab813cda228aca0df3a36831
#
_cell.length_a   1.000
_cell.length_b   1.000
_cell.length_c   1.000
_cell.angle_alpha   90.00
_cell.angle_beta   90.00
_cell.angle_gamma   90.00
#
_symmetry.space_group_name_H-M   'P 1'
#
loop_
_entity.id
_entity.type
_entity.pdbx_description
1 polymer ?
#
loop_
_entity_poly.entity_id
_entity_poly.type
_entity_poly.pdbx_seq_one_letter_code
_entity_poly.pdbx_strand_id
1 'polypeptide(L)'
;MDEANRSEMSTLELLGATWQVWRSHAGMFVFLMGLPIAALLLMALIVNYVIAPHPEATPLREVWLGMGPLQKLAVFLAFLGTIAVQYRSLAASVFATQEIRSGRSVGILGAMGAVRRKQLRLFWMVMLVSLFTGPLAIIVGPILAFGTAPAFPVAILENRTAFAAIKRGDALAKGGHGRIALLFAIWLGLTITAVFGWVSLLVILQERFGRPWMLRPVPLLGFWLILLIPQWYMIALTLNYLEQRRREGEIGLVSPVHGG
;
A
#
# COMPACT_ATOMS: atom_id res chain seq x y z
N MET A 1 6.74 24.96 32.69
CA MET A 1 5.44 24.24 32.72
C MET A 1 4.58 24.82 31.60
N ASP A 2 4.56 24.25 30.39
CA ASP A 2 3.57 24.54 29.32
C ASP A 2 3.79 23.73 28.05
N GLU A 3 4.54 22.58 28.13
CA GLU A 3 4.71 21.69 26.98
C GLU A 3 3.62 20.60 26.88
N ALA A 4 2.79 20.42 27.93
CA ALA A 4 1.81 19.36 28.02
C ALA A 4 0.52 19.62 27.21
N ASN A 5 0.34 20.82 26.66
CA ASN A 5 -0.91 21.21 25.97
C ASN A 5 -0.72 21.39 24.44
N ARG A 6 0.17 20.62 23.83
CA ARG A 6 0.20 20.56 22.36
C ARG A 6 -1.00 19.73 21.93
N SER A 7 -2.04 20.45 21.50
CA SER A 7 -3.28 19.86 20.99
C SER A 7 -3.02 18.69 20.05
N GLU A 8 -3.73 17.61 20.27
CA GLU A 8 -3.69 16.47 19.35
C GLU A 8 -4.04 16.94 17.94
N MET A 9 -3.22 16.58 16.96
CA MET A 9 -3.59 16.77 15.56
C MET A 9 -4.93 16.07 15.32
N SER A 10 -5.96 16.81 14.93
CA SER A 10 -7.26 16.24 14.60
C SER A 10 -7.15 15.31 13.38
N THR A 11 -8.13 14.44 13.20
CA THR A 11 -8.13 13.57 12.01
C THR A 11 -8.20 14.39 10.71
N LEU A 12 -8.92 15.51 10.70
CA LEU A 12 -8.99 16.39 9.53
C LEU A 12 -7.64 17.05 9.24
N GLU A 13 -6.93 17.51 10.26
CA GLU A 13 -5.56 18.05 10.09
C GLU A 13 -4.59 16.99 9.56
N LEU A 14 -4.70 15.75 10.04
CA LEU A 14 -3.92 14.64 9.56
C LEU A 14 -4.21 14.34 8.07
N LEU A 15 -5.48 14.35 7.67
CA LEU A 15 -5.89 14.17 6.28
C LEU A 15 -5.40 15.33 5.40
N GLY A 16 -5.49 16.57 5.91
CA GLY A 16 -4.94 17.75 5.26
C GLY A 16 -3.43 17.68 5.06
N ALA A 17 -2.70 17.28 6.12
CA ALA A 17 -1.25 17.06 6.04
C ALA A 17 -0.88 15.94 5.07
N THR A 18 -1.66 14.85 5.03
CA THR A 18 -1.49 13.75 4.08
C THR A 18 -1.64 14.25 2.64
N TRP A 19 -2.68 15.02 2.38
CA TRP A 19 -2.92 15.63 1.07
C TRP A 19 -1.80 16.58 0.68
N GLN A 20 -1.33 17.42 1.59
CA GLN A 20 -0.23 18.35 1.35
C GLN A 20 1.07 17.63 0.99
N VAL A 21 1.46 16.59 1.76
CA VAL A 21 2.64 15.77 1.48
C VAL A 21 2.52 15.09 0.12
N TRP A 22 1.35 14.51 -0.17
CA TRP A 22 1.11 13.86 -1.46
C TRP A 22 1.18 14.86 -2.60
N ARG A 23 0.48 15.98 -2.51
CA ARG A 23 0.41 17.01 -3.58
C ARG A 23 1.78 17.63 -3.86
N SER A 24 2.55 17.96 -2.83
CA SER A 24 3.87 18.60 -2.99
C SER A 24 4.91 17.66 -3.62
N HIS A 25 4.70 16.33 -3.54
CA HIS A 25 5.62 15.33 -4.07
C HIS A 25 4.89 14.32 -4.98
N ALA A 26 3.80 14.74 -5.63
CA ALA A 26 2.92 13.88 -6.42
C ALA A 26 3.68 13.06 -7.47
N GLY A 27 4.62 13.68 -8.18
CA GLY A 27 5.43 12.97 -9.19
C GLY A 27 6.20 11.79 -8.62
N MET A 28 6.79 11.93 -7.43
CA MET A 28 7.48 10.83 -6.75
C MET A 28 6.51 9.70 -6.34
N PHE A 29 5.39 10.06 -5.72
CA PHE A 29 4.42 9.07 -5.26
C PHE A 29 3.74 8.36 -6.43
N VAL A 30 3.39 9.10 -7.50
CA VAL A 30 2.85 8.51 -8.74
C VAL A 30 3.85 7.55 -9.38
N PHE A 31 5.14 7.89 -9.40
CA PHE A 31 6.17 6.99 -9.92
C PHE A 31 6.32 5.73 -9.06
N LEU A 32 6.38 5.88 -7.72
CA LEU A 32 6.43 4.72 -6.81
C LEU A 32 5.23 3.80 -7.00
N MET A 33 4.05 4.34 -7.35
CA MET A 33 2.87 3.57 -7.72
C MET A 33 2.96 2.94 -9.10
N GLY A 34 3.62 3.60 -10.03
CA GLY A 34 3.84 3.07 -11.38
C GLY A 34 4.61 1.76 -11.39
N LEU A 35 5.53 1.57 -10.45
CA LEU A 35 6.36 0.35 -10.37
C LEU A 35 5.55 -0.93 -10.15
N PRO A 36 4.64 -1.03 -9.16
CA PRO A 36 3.77 -2.18 -9.02
C PRO A 36 2.89 -2.45 -10.25
N ILE A 37 2.45 -1.41 -10.93
CA ILE A 37 1.65 -1.54 -12.14
C ILE A 37 2.48 -2.09 -13.28
N ALA A 38 3.68 -1.58 -13.48
CA ALA A 38 4.60 -2.12 -14.46
C ALA A 38 4.89 -3.62 -14.19
N ALA A 39 5.04 -3.99 -12.91
CA ALA A 39 5.21 -5.38 -12.51
C ALA A 39 3.95 -6.22 -12.77
N LEU A 40 2.75 -5.68 -12.50
CA LEU A 40 1.47 -6.35 -12.82
C LEU A 40 1.28 -6.52 -14.33
N LEU A 41 1.64 -5.51 -15.13
CA LEU A 41 1.59 -5.59 -16.59
C LEU A 41 2.54 -6.66 -17.10
N LEU A 42 3.78 -6.69 -16.60
CA LEU A 42 4.75 -7.71 -16.96
C LEU A 42 4.26 -9.11 -16.56
N MET A 43 3.69 -9.25 -15.36
CA MET A 43 3.06 -10.50 -14.92
C MET A 43 1.92 -10.89 -15.87
N ALA A 44 1.04 -9.96 -16.23
CA ALA A 44 -0.06 -10.22 -17.14
C ALA A 44 0.44 -10.65 -18.53
N LEU A 45 1.51 -10.04 -19.04
CA LEU A 45 2.14 -10.45 -20.30
C LEU A 45 2.72 -11.87 -20.21
N ILE A 46 3.42 -12.20 -19.12
CA ILE A 46 3.96 -13.56 -18.87
C ILE A 46 2.81 -14.58 -18.82
N VAL A 47 1.76 -14.28 -18.04
CA VAL A 47 0.60 -15.16 -17.91
C VAL A 47 -0.10 -15.33 -19.26
N ASN A 48 -0.32 -14.24 -19.99
CA ASN A 48 -0.93 -14.28 -21.33
C ASN A 48 -0.10 -15.11 -22.31
N TYR A 49 1.23 -14.93 -22.32
CA TYR A 49 2.13 -15.73 -23.16
C TYR A 49 2.05 -17.22 -22.82
N VAL A 50 1.92 -17.55 -21.52
CA VAL A 50 1.82 -18.95 -21.05
C VAL A 50 0.43 -19.55 -21.37
N ILE A 51 -0.64 -18.73 -21.32
CA ILE A 51 -2.03 -19.16 -21.53
C ILE A 51 -2.45 -19.10 -23.02
N ALA A 52 -1.82 -18.23 -23.82
CA ALA A 52 -2.17 -18.02 -25.22
C ALA A 52 -2.31 -19.31 -26.09
N PRO A 53 -1.58 -20.39 -25.81
CA PRO A 53 -1.78 -21.66 -26.54
C PRO A 53 -3.10 -22.37 -26.24
N HIS A 54 -3.86 -21.90 -25.24
CA HIS A 54 -5.10 -22.57 -24.81
C HIS A 54 -6.33 -21.89 -25.44
N PRO A 55 -7.35 -22.66 -25.85
CA PRO A 55 -8.60 -22.10 -26.35
C PRO A 55 -9.26 -21.16 -25.36
N GLU A 56 -9.87 -20.06 -25.85
CA GLU A 56 -10.52 -19.02 -24.99
C GLU A 56 -11.60 -19.58 -24.06
N ALA A 57 -12.19 -20.73 -24.38
CA ALA A 57 -13.24 -21.38 -23.61
C ALA A 57 -12.71 -22.37 -22.55
N THR A 58 -11.38 -22.54 -22.42
CA THR A 58 -10.81 -23.53 -21.47
C THR A 58 -10.90 -22.98 -20.05
N PRO A 59 -11.52 -23.72 -19.08
CA PRO A 59 -11.55 -23.30 -17.69
C PRO A 59 -10.14 -23.09 -17.12
N LEU A 60 -9.94 -22.03 -16.31
CA LEU A 60 -8.63 -21.71 -15.70
C LEU A 60 -8.00 -22.90 -14.96
N ARG A 61 -8.83 -23.76 -14.36
CA ARG A 61 -8.37 -24.98 -13.69
C ARG A 61 -7.67 -25.93 -14.66
N GLU A 62 -8.27 -26.14 -15.83
CA GLU A 62 -7.73 -27.05 -16.85
C GLU A 62 -6.46 -26.47 -17.48
N VAL A 63 -6.44 -25.16 -17.72
CA VAL A 63 -5.25 -24.46 -18.15
C VAL A 63 -4.11 -24.67 -17.13
N TRP A 64 -4.40 -24.45 -15.83
CA TRP A 64 -3.42 -24.67 -14.76
C TRP A 64 -2.93 -26.12 -14.68
N LEU A 65 -3.81 -27.09 -14.81
CA LEU A 65 -3.45 -28.50 -14.79
C LEU A 65 -2.60 -28.89 -16.01
N GLY A 66 -2.90 -28.33 -17.18
CA GLY A 66 -2.17 -28.56 -18.42
C GLY A 66 -0.79 -27.90 -18.51
N MET A 67 -0.52 -26.90 -17.66
CA MET A 67 0.79 -26.24 -17.63
C MET A 67 1.91 -27.17 -17.19
N GLY A 68 3.03 -27.10 -17.91
CA GLY A 68 4.27 -27.76 -17.49
C GLY A 68 4.88 -27.15 -16.22
N PRO A 69 5.79 -27.88 -15.53
CA PRO A 69 6.39 -27.40 -14.27
C PRO A 69 7.11 -26.05 -14.42
N LEU A 70 7.80 -25.82 -15.52
CA LEU A 70 8.50 -24.55 -15.80
C LEU A 70 7.54 -23.39 -15.99
N GLN A 71 6.40 -23.60 -16.63
CA GLN A 71 5.38 -22.58 -16.83
C GLN A 71 4.75 -22.18 -15.47
N LYS A 72 4.40 -23.18 -14.64
CA LYS A 72 3.90 -22.94 -13.27
C LYS A 72 4.91 -22.17 -12.44
N LEU A 73 6.18 -22.54 -12.52
CA LEU A 73 7.26 -21.83 -11.84
C LEU A 73 7.39 -20.38 -12.34
N ALA A 74 7.33 -20.15 -13.66
CA ALA A 74 7.41 -18.79 -14.22
C ALA A 74 6.26 -17.89 -13.73
N VAL A 75 5.01 -18.39 -13.75
CA VAL A 75 3.85 -17.67 -13.25
C VAL A 75 3.98 -17.39 -11.74
N PHE A 76 4.44 -18.38 -10.98
CA PHE A 76 4.65 -18.22 -9.53
C PHE A 76 5.72 -17.18 -9.22
N LEU A 77 6.86 -17.20 -9.92
CA LEU A 77 7.93 -16.21 -9.75
C LEU A 77 7.49 -14.81 -10.18
N ALA A 78 6.72 -14.68 -11.26
CA ALA A 78 6.14 -13.41 -11.69
C ALA A 78 5.19 -12.84 -10.63
N PHE A 79 4.36 -13.68 -10.02
CA PHE A 79 3.46 -13.31 -8.93
C PHE A 79 4.24 -12.84 -7.68
N LEU A 80 5.25 -13.61 -7.25
CA LEU A 80 6.12 -13.22 -6.13
C LEU A 80 6.87 -11.93 -6.41
N GLY A 81 7.38 -11.74 -7.63
CA GLY A 81 8.04 -10.52 -8.07
C GLY A 81 7.13 -9.30 -7.97
N THR A 82 5.89 -9.44 -8.42
CA THR A 82 4.88 -8.38 -8.35
C THR A 82 4.58 -7.99 -6.90
N ILE A 83 4.38 -8.98 -6.02
CA ILE A 83 4.19 -8.75 -4.58
C ILE A 83 5.40 -8.04 -3.98
N ALA A 84 6.62 -8.47 -4.31
CA ALA A 84 7.84 -7.86 -3.79
C ALA A 84 7.97 -6.39 -4.22
N VAL A 85 7.67 -6.06 -5.47
CA VAL A 85 7.67 -4.68 -5.99
C VAL A 85 6.61 -3.83 -5.28
N GLN A 86 5.39 -4.38 -5.08
CA GLN A 86 4.32 -3.69 -4.36
C GLN A 86 4.74 -3.28 -2.95
N TYR A 87 5.25 -4.23 -2.16
CA TYR A 87 5.69 -3.94 -0.79
C TYR A 87 6.87 -3.00 -0.72
N ARG A 88 7.81 -3.13 -1.66
CA ARG A 88 8.94 -2.20 -1.75
C ARG A 88 8.49 -0.78 -2.07
N SER A 89 7.53 -0.62 -2.94
CA SER A 89 6.94 0.68 -3.27
C SER A 89 6.24 1.33 -2.07
N LEU A 90 5.41 0.56 -1.35
CA LEU A 90 4.76 1.03 -0.12
C LEU A 90 5.78 1.39 0.96
N ALA A 91 6.82 0.58 1.15
CA ALA A 91 7.90 0.86 2.09
C ALA A 91 8.69 2.12 1.73
N ALA A 92 8.97 2.32 0.43
CA ALA A 92 9.61 3.54 -0.05
C ALA A 92 8.75 4.78 0.19
N SER A 93 7.43 4.66 0.07
CA SER A 93 6.49 5.75 0.38
C SER A 93 6.51 6.12 1.86
N VAL A 94 6.57 5.14 2.77
CA VAL A 94 6.72 5.38 4.22
C VAL A 94 8.02 6.10 4.51
N PHE A 95 9.14 5.63 3.97
CA PHE A 95 10.45 6.24 4.16
C PHE A 95 10.48 7.67 3.59
N ALA A 96 9.98 7.85 2.37
CA ALA A 96 9.90 9.17 1.74
C ALA A 96 9.06 10.15 2.55
N THR A 97 7.92 9.72 3.09
CA THR A 97 7.06 10.55 3.94
C THR A 97 7.80 11.03 5.20
N GLN A 98 8.60 10.16 5.83
CA GLN A 98 9.43 10.54 6.98
C GLN A 98 10.49 11.58 6.58
N GLU A 99 11.22 11.37 5.49
CA GLU A 99 12.27 12.29 5.02
C GLU A 99 11.69 13.67 4.69
N ILE A 100 10.58 13.70 3.93
CA ILE A 100 9.86 14.93 3.59
C ILE A 100 9.41 15.65 4.86
N ARG A 101 8.86 14.93 5.83
CA ARG A 101 8.42 15.53 7.10
C ARG A 101 9.58 16.05 7.95
N SER A 102 10.77 15.47 7.79
CA SER A 102 12.01 15.93 8.40
C SER A 102 12.70 17.08 7.64
N GLY A 103 12.07 17.62 6.58
CA GLY A 103 12.63 18.67 5.75
C GLY A 103 13.78 18.22 4.83
N ARG A 104 13.98 16.90 4.69
CA ARG A 104 15.03 16.36 3.81
C ARG A 104 14.47 16.01 2.45
N SER A 105 15.18 16.37 1.40
CA SER A 105 14.86 15.96 0.04
C SER A 105 15.25 14.50 -0.16
N VAL A 106 14.34 13.69 -0.69
CA VAL A 106 14.61 12.32 -1.06
C VAL A 106 14.15 12.06 -2.49
N GLY A 107 15.05 11.50 -3.30
CA GLY A 107 14.70 11.04 -4.65
C GLY A 107 14.13 9.62 -4.62
N ILE A 108 13.45 9.24 -5.70
CA ILE A 108 12.82 7.92 -5.87
C ILE A 108 13.82 6.79 -5.65
N LEU A 109 14.99 6.86 -6.28
CA LEU A 109 16.04 5.83 -6.15
C LEU A 109 16.60 5.77 -4.73
N GLY A 110 16.73 6.91 -4.05
CA GLY A 110 17.13 6.99 -2.65
C GLY A 110 16.13 6.29 -1.74
N ALA A 111 14.85 6.57 -1.89
CA ALA A 111 13.78 5.93 -1.12
C ALA A 111 13.72 4.41 -1.36
N MET A 112 13.79 3.99 -2.64
CA MET A 112 13.81 2.56 -3.00
C MET A 112 15.08 1.83 -2.50
N GLY A 113 16.22 2.51 -2.51
CA GLY A 113 17.50 1.99 -2.00
C GLY A 113 17.48 1.78 -0.49
N ALA A 114 16.96 2.77 0.26
CA ALA A 114 16.88 2.75 1.71
C ALA A 114 16.07 1.56 2.25
N VAL A 115 15.05 1.12 1.50
CA VAL A 115 14.18 0.01 1.93
C VAL A 115 14.59 -1.36 1.38
N ARG A 116 15.61 -1.43 0.51
CA ARG A 116 16.03 -2.69 -0.14
C ARG A 116 16.33 -3.81 0.86
N ARG A 117 17.07 -3.51 1.93
CA ARG A 117 17.44 -4.51 2.95
C ARG A 117 16.30 -4.88 3.89
N LYS A 118 15.21 -4.10 3.90
CA LYS A 118 14.05 -4.29 4.78
C LYS A 118 12.93 -5.12 4.10
N GLN A 119 13.04 -5.33 2.80
CA GLN A 119 12.02 -5.97 1.97
C GLN A 119 11.63 -7.36 2.46
N LEU A 120 12.59 -8.19 2.85
CA LEU A 120 12.33 -9.54 3.37
C LEU A 120 11.54 -9.51 4.69
N ARG A 121 11.83 -8.55 5.57
CA ARG A 121 11.10 -8.39 6.84
C ARG A 121 9.65 -7.98 6.62
N LEU A 122 9.43 -7.06 5.66
CA LEU A 122 8.09 -6.65 5.26
C LEU A 122 7.31 -7.80 4.66
N PHE A 123 7.95 -8.58 3.79
CA PHE A 123 7.35 -9.79 3.24
C PHE A 123 6.92 -10.75 4.35
N TRP A 124 7.79 -11.07 5.30
CA TRP A 124 7.44 -11.93 6.44
C TRP A 124 6.35 -11.32 7.33
N MET A 125 6.38 -10.02 7.58
CA MET A 125 5.32 -9.37 8.36
C MET A 125 3.96 -9.50 7.68
N VAL A 126 3.90 -9.27 6.38
CA VAL A 126 2.64 -9.42 5.62
C VAL A 126 2.21 -10.87 5.54
N MET A 127 3.14 -11.80 5.31
CA MET A 127 2.84 -13.24 5.31
C MET A 127 2.27 -13.69 6.65
N LEU A 128 2.85 -13.25 7.77
CA LEU A 128 2.32 -13.54 9.10
C LEU A 128 0.93 -12.95 9.29
N VAL A 129 0.74 -11.66 8.99
CA VAL A 129 -0.58 -11.04 9.07
C VAL A 129 -1.59 -11.79 8.19
N SER A 130 -1.23 -12.10 6.95
CA SER A 130 -2.09 -12.83 6.02
C SER A 130 -2.41 -14.27 6.50
N LEU A 131 -1.45 -14.95 7.11
CA LEU A 131 -1.64 -16.30 7.64
C LEU A 131 -2.64 -16.29 8.82
N PHE A 132 -2.52 -15.31 9.72
CA PHE A 132 -3.46 -15.15 10.83
C PHE A 132 -4.84 -14.63 10.41
N THR A 133 -4.89 -13.86 9.31
CA THR A 133 -6.15 -13.32 8.78
C THR A 133 -6.80 -14.22 7.72
N GLY A 134 -6.11 -15.21 7.17
CA GLY A 134 -6.47 -16.05 6.02
C GLY A 134 -7.95 -16.36 5.83
N PRO A 135 -8.49 -17.48 6.33
CA PRO A 135 -9.90 -17.83 6.09
C PRO A 135 -10.89 -16.93 6.83
N LEU A 136 -10.45 -16.27 7.91
CA LEU A 136 -11.23 -15.31 8.70
C LEU A 136 -11.00 -13.85 8.25
N ALA A 137 -10.24 -13.63 7.17
CA ALA A 137 -9.83 -12.31 6.70
C ALA A 137 -11.01 -11.35 6.46
N ILE A 138 -12.17 -11.87 6.09
CA ILE A 138 -13.36 -11.03 5.84
C ILE A 138 -13.91 -10.45 7.15
N ILE A 139 -13.82 -11.19 8.25
CA ILE A 139 -14.41 -10.79 9.54
C ILE A 139 -13.34 -10.22 10.50
N VAL A 140 -12.23 -10.93 10.62
CA VAL A 140 -11.16 -10.60 11.59
C VAL A 140 -10.08 -9.71 10.96
N GLY A 141 -9.95 -9.75 9.63
CA GLY A 141 -8.98 -8.96 8.87
C GLY A 141 -9.06 -7.45 9.16
N PRO A 142 -10.24 -6.83 9.13
CA PRO A 142 -10.38 -5.43 9.53
C PRO A 142 -9.91 -5.17 10.96
N ILE A 143 -10.29 -6.01 11.92
CA ILE A 143 -9.95 -5.84 13.34
C ILE A 143 -8.43 -5.96 13.56
N LEU A 144 -7.81 -6.97 12.94
CA LEU A 144 -6.35 -7.14 12.99
C LEU A 144 -5.61 -6.04 12.23
N ALA A 145 -6.18 -5.55 11.13
CA ALA A 145 -5.62 -4.44 10.37
C ALA A 145 -5.51 -3.16 11.20
N PHE A 146 -6.45 -2.91 12.13
CA PHE A 146 -6.38 -1.76 13.04
C PHE A 146 -5.19 -1.86 14.01
N GLY A 147 -5.00 -3.02 14.64
CA GLY A 147 -3.88 -3.22 15.57
C GLY A 147 -2.53 -3.34 14.86
N THR A 148 -2.50 -3.84 13.61
CA THR A 148 -1.25 -4.04 12.87
C THR A 148 -0.90 -2.89 11.92
N ALA A 149 -1.84 -2.00 11.59
CA ALA A 149 -1.57 -0.89 10.68
C ALA A 149 -0.37 -0.02 11.07
N PRO A 150 -0.20 0.39 12.36
CA PRO A 150 0.98 1.13 12.79
C PRO A 150 2.28 0.29 12.76
N ALA A 151 2.18 -1.04 12.73
CA ALA A 151 3.35 -1.91 12.67
C ALA A 151 4.13 -1.76 11.36
N PHE A 152 3.46 -1.36 10.27
CA PHE A 152 4.11 -1.20 8.98
C PHE A 152 5.13 -0.03 9.00
N PRO A 153 4.78 1.21 9.38
CA PRO A 153 5.76 2.27 9.60
C PRO A 153 6.84 1.89 10.62
N VAL A 154 6.49 1.25 11.73
CA VAL A 154 7.45 0.79 12.76
C VAL A 154 8.48 -0.17 12.17
N ALA A 155 8.05 -1.18 11.40
CA ALA A 155 8.96 -2.15 10.77
C ALA A 155 9.97 -1.48 9.84
N ILE A 156 9.55 -0.45 9.11
CA ILE A 156 10.37 0.26 8.14
C ILE A 156 11.29 1.27 8.84
N LEU A 157 10.73 2.10 9.72
CA LEU A 157 11.43 3.25 10.27
C LEU A 157 12.31 2.87 11.47
N GLU A 158 11.83 1.98 12.35
CA GLU A 158 12.60 1.49 13.50
C GLU A 158 13.41 0.22 13.19
N ASN A 159 13.32 -0.31 11.97
CA ASN A 159 14.06 -1.51 11.55
C ASN A 159 13.80 -2.74 12.44
N ARG A 160 12.60 -2.89 12.98
CA ARG A 160 12.21 -3.99 13.88
C ARG A 160 11.81 -5.24 13.10
N THR A 161 11.92 -6.40 13.77
CA THR A 161 11.36 -7.66 13.26
C THR A 161 9.84 -7.61 13.25
N ALA A 162 9.18 -8.49 12.48
CA ALA A 162 7.72 -8.50 12.32
C ALA A 162 6.96 -8.48 13.67
N PHE A 163 7.28 -9.40 14.59
CA PHE A 163 6.61 -9.46 15.91
C PHE A 163 6.91 -8.24 16.78
N ALA A 164 8.14 -7.74 16.78
CA ALA A 164 8.51 -6.56 17.53
C ALA A 164 7.82 -5.30 16.97
N ALA A 165 7.65 -5.21 15.65
CA ALA A 165 6.94 -4.13 15.00
C ALA A 165 5.44 -4.16 15.33
N ILE A 166 4.81 -5.34 15.34
CA ILE A 166 3.39 -5.48 15.72
C ILE A 166 3.19 -5.07 17.18
N LYS A 167 4.00 -5.58 18.10
CA LYS A 167 3.94 -5.23 19.52
C LYS A 167 4.15 -3.73 19.76
N ARG A 168 5.12 -3.13 19.08
CA ARG A 168 5.40 -1.68 19.18
C ARG A 168 4.28 -0.86 18.55
N GLY A 169 3.77 -1.28 17.40
CA GLY A 169 2.65 -0.64 16.72
C GLY A 169 1.39 -0.62 17.58
N ASP A 170 1.08 -1.74 18.24
CA ASP A 170 -0.04 -1.83 19.18
C ASP A 170 0.17 -0.91 20.39
N ALA A 171 1.38 -0.87 20.94
CA ALA A 171 1.70 0.05 22.05
C ALA A 171 1.50 1.51 21.66
N LEU A 172 1.95 1.91 20.46
CA LEU A 172 1.76 3.26 19.91
C LEU A 172 0.28 3.57 19.60
N ALA A 173 -0.49 2.56 19.21
CA ALA A 173 -1.91 2.72 18.92
C ALA A 173 -2.77 2.94 20.18
N LYS A 174 -2.25 2.61 21.37
CA LYS A 174 -2.99 2.82 22.63
C LYS A 174 -3.33 4.29 22.82
N GLY A 175 -4.61 4.60 22.90
CA GLY A 175 -5.16 5.96 22.94
C GLY A 175 -5.49 6.57 21.56
N GLY A 176 -5.04 5.97 20.45
CA GLY A 176 -5.29 6.45 19.08
C GLY A 176 -6.07 5.49 18.19
N HIS A 177 -6.61 4.38 18.73
CA HIS A 177 -7.31 3.36 17.95
C HIS A 177 -8.48 3.92 17.12
N GLY A 178 -9.25 4.86 17.69
CA GLY A 178 -10.37 5.49 16.97
C GLY A 178 -9.93 6.24 15.71
N ARG A 179 -8.79 6.92 15.77
CA ARG A 179 -8.21 7.62 14.60
C ARG A 179 -7.74 6.63 13.52
N ILE A 180 -7.05 5.55 13.94
CA ILE A 180 -6.59 4.51 13.02
C ILE A 180 -7.80 3.82 12.38
N ALA A 181 -8.83 3.52 13.16
CA ALA A 181 -10.08 2.95 12.68
C ALA A 181 -10.77 3.86 11.64
N LEU A 182 -10.81 5.17 11.91
CA LEU A 182 -11.40 6.14 10.98
C LEU A 182 -10.58 6.25 9.68
N LEU A 183 -9.24 6.31 9.77
CA LEU A 183 -8.37 6.30 8.58
C LEU A 183 -8.59 5.04 7.74
N PHE A 184 -8.72 3.88 8.39
CA PHE A 184 -9.00 2.61 7.72
C PHE A 184 -10.40 2.62 7.09
N ALA A 185 -11.42 3.11 7.79
CA ALA A 185 -12.78 3.20 7.25
C ALA A 185 -12.84 4.11 6.02
N ILE A 186 -12.14 5.24 6.04
CA ILE A 186 -12.02 6.14 4.88
C ILE A 186 -11.31 5.43 3.73
N TRP A 187 -10.17 4.78 4.00
CA TRP A 187 -9.43 4.01 2.99
C TRP A 187 -10.30 2.91 2.38
N LEU A 188 -10.99 2.13 3.20
CA LEU A 188 -11.86 1.05 2.77
C LEU A 188 -13.02 1.58 1.93
N GLY A 189 -13.69 2.65 2.39
CA GLY A 189 -14.77 3.31 1.68
C GLY A 189 -14.34 3.82 0.30
N LEU A 190 -13.20 4.49 0.23
CA LEU A 190 -12.62 4.95 -1.03
C LEU A 190 -12.28 3.77 -1.96
N THR A 191 -11.70 2.71 -1.42
CA THR A 191 -11.34 1.51 -2.20
C THR A 191 -12.59 0.84 -2.75
N ILE A 192 -13.60 0.60 -1.91
CA ILE A 192 -14.87 0.00 -2.33
C ILE A 192 -15.53 0.86 -3.41
N THR A 193 -15.66 2.16 -3.19
CA THR A 193 -16.28 3.09 -4.15
C THR A 193 -15.52 3.09 -5.48
N ALA A 194 -14.18 3.13 -5.44
CA ALA A 194 -13.36 3.11 -6.64
C ALA A 194 -13.48 1.79 -7.41
N VAL A 195 -13.49 0.63 -6.70
CA VAL A 195 -13.65 -0.69 -7.33
C VAL A 195 -15.02 -0.83 -7.96
N PHE A 196 -16.10 -0.53 -7.21
CA PHE A 196 -17.47 -0.62 -7.75
C PHE A 196 -17.70 0.36 -8.88
N GLY A 197 -17.26 1.61 -8.74
CA GLY A 197 -17.36 2.62 -9.80
C GLY A 197 -16.61 2.19 -11.06
N TRP A 198 -15.43 1.60 -10.90
CA TRP A 198 -14.63 1.09 -12.01
C TRP A 198 -15.30 -0.11 -12.69
N VAL A 199 -15.74 -1.11 -11.91
CA VAL A 199 -16.44 -2.28 -12.47
C VAL A 199 -17.71 -1.85 -13.20
N SER A 200 -18.51 -0.95 -12.63
CA SER A 200 -19.71 -0.42 -13.27
C SER A 200 -19.40 0.29 -14.59
N LEU A 201 -18.33 1.12 -14.61
CA LEU A 201 -17.86 1.76 -15.82
C LEU A 201 -17.45 0.73 -16.89
N LEU A 202 -16.74 -0.32 -16.50
CA LEU A 202 -16.34 -1.40 -17.40
C LEU A 202 -17.56 -2.11 -18.02
N VAL A 203 -18.59 -2.40 -17.20
CA VAL A 203 -19.84 -3.02 -17.68
C VAL A 203 -20.53 -2.11 -18.69
N ILE A 204 -20.72 -0.81 -18.39
CA ILE A 204 -21.34 0.16 -19.28
C ILE A 204 -20.58 0.26 -20.62
N LEU A 205 -19.24 0.31 -20.54
CA LEU A 205 -18.40 0.37 -21.73
C LEU A 205 -18.48 -0.92 -22.55
N GLN A 206 -18.59 -2.08 -21.90
CA GLN A 206 -18.78 -3.37 -22.58
C GLN A 206 -20.11 -3.43 -23.33
N GLU A 207 -21.19 -2.95 -22.72
CA GLU A 207 -22.51 -2.90 -23.36
C GLU A 207 -22.53 -1.93 -24.55
N ARG A 208 -21.81 -0.80 -24.44
CA ARG A 208 -21.81 0.25 -25.44
C ARG A 208 -20.92 -0.06 -26.65
N PHE A 209 -19.76 -0.67 -26.43
CA PHE A 209 -18.68 -0.80 -27.43
C PHE A 209 -18.33 -2.26 -27.77
N GLY A 210 -18.94 -3.24 -27.13
CA GLY A 210 -18.66 -4.65 -27.33
C GLY A 210 -17.34 -5.13 -26.71
N ARG A 211 -17.07 -6.44 -26.81
CA ARG A 211 -15.92 -7.09 -26.15
C ARG A 211 -14.51 -6.61 -26.54
N PRO A 212 -14.22 -6.14 -27.78
CA PRO A 212 -12.84 -5.84 -28.18
C PRO A 212 -12.16 -4.76 -27.35
N TRP A 213 -12.89 -3.87 -26.66
CA TRP A 213 -12.28 -2.80 -25.88
C TRP A 213 -11.76 -3.27 -24.51
N MET A 214 -12.21 -4.42 -23.98
CA MET A 214 -11.64 -5.04 -22.75
C MET A 214 -10.17 -5.40 -22.91
N LEU A 215 -9.71 -5.62 -24.12
CA LEU A 215 -8.30 -5.86 -24.45
C LEU A 215 -7.46 -4.56 -24.54
N ARG A 216 -8.11 -3.40 -24.42
CA ARG A 216 -7.43 -2.10 -24.47
C ARG A 216 -6.85 -1.71 -23.11
N PRO A 217 -5.91 -0.75 -23.06
CA PRO A 217 -5.26 -0.33 -21.79
C PRO A 217 -6.21 0.37 -20.79
N VAL A 218 -7.46 0.65 -21.18
CA VAL A 218 -8.45 1.32 -20.32
C VAL A 218 -8.71 0.58 -18.98
N PRO A 219 -8.91 -0.75 -18.94
CA PRO A 219 -9.04 -1.49 -17.69
C PRO A 219 -7.83 -1.31 -16.75
N LEU A 220 -6.64 -1.17 -17.31
CA LEU A 220 -5.39 -1.00 -16.57
C LEU A 220 -5.28 0.39 -15.91
N LEU A 221 -5.80 1.44 -16.57
CA LEU A 221 -5.83 2.80 -16.02
C LEU A 221 -6.66 2.88 -14.74
N GLY A 222 -7.82 2.23 -14.70
CA GLY A 222 -8.63 2.23 -13.49
C GLY A 222 -8.00 1.43 -12.35
N PHE A 223 -7.38 0.32 -12.66
CA PHE A 223 -6.59 -0.41 -11.66
C PHE A 223 -5.47 0.46 -11.09
N TRP A 224 -4.87 1.29 -11.92
CA TRP A 224 -3.86 2.25 -11.49
C TRP A 224 -4.40 3.28 -10.50
N LEU A 225 -5.55 3.86 -10.79
CA LEU A 225 -6.21 4.81 -9.89
C LEU A 225 -6.56 4.16 -8.54
N ILE A 226 -7.05 2.91 -8.55
CA ILE A 226 -7.36 2.16 -7.32
C ILE A 226 -6.11 1.93 -6.49
N LEU A 227 -4.95 1.64 -7.11
CA LEU A 227 -3.68 1.44 -6.41
C LEU A 227 -3.11 2.72 -5.78
N LEU A 228 -3.55 3.93 -6.17
CA LEU A 228 -3.16 5.18 -5.49
C LEU A 228 -3.70 5.24 -4.06
N ILE A 229 -4.85 4.61 -3.79
CA ILE A 229 -5.53 4.68 -2.50
C ILE A 229 -4.70 4.04 -1.37
N PRO A 230 -4.13 2.82 -1.51
CA PRO A 230 -3.24 2.24 -0.51
C PRO A 230 -2.02 3.10 -0.19
N GLN A 231 -1.46 3.78 -1.18
CA GLN A 231 -0.31 4.64 -0.97
C GLN A 231 -0.66 5.87 -0.14
N TRP A 232 -1.76 6.53 -0.47
CA TRP A 232 -2.27 7.64 0.32
C TRP A 232 -2.52 7.23 1.77
N TYR A 233 -3.09 6.04 1.98
CA TYR A 233 -3.28 5.46 3.30
C TYR A 233 -1.93 5.23 4.03
N MET A 234 -0.89 4.76 3.33
CA MET A 234 0.44 4.59 3.93
C MET A 234 1.07 5.93 4.34
N ILE A 235 0.86 7.01 3.59
CA ILE A 235 1.29 8.35 3.99
C ILE A 235 0.56 8.77 5.27
N ALA A 236 -0.77 8.60 5.33
CA ALA A 236 -1.57 8.94 6.50
C ALA A 236 -1.15 8.15 7.75
N LEU A 237 -0.94 6.85 7.62
CA LEU A 237 -0.42 6.00 8.70
C LEU A 237 0.96 6.43 9.19
N THR A 238 1.84 6.80 8.25
CA THR A 238 3.19 7.26 8.59
C THR A 238 3.15 8.57 9.35
N LEU A 239 2.32 9.52 8.93
CA LEU A 239 2.15 10.79 9.63
C LEU A 239 1.54 10.58 11.02
N ASN A 240 0.55 9.70 11.14
CA ASN A 240 -0.03 9.35 12.43
C ASN A 240 1.01 8.70 13.36
N TYR A 241 1.84 7.79 12.84
CA TYR A 241 2.94 7.17 13.59
C TYR A 241 3.97 8.22 14.06
N LEU A 242 4.38 9.14 13.19
CA LEU A 242 5.34 10.19 13.55
C LEU A 242 4.76 11.14 14.62
N GLU A 243 3.48 11.43 14.57
CA GLU A 243 2.79 12.22 15.59
C GLU A 243 2.76 11.51 16.94
N GLN A 244 2.47 10.20 16.95
CA GLN A 244 2.49 9.40 18.17
C GLN A 244 3.87 9.34 18.81
N ARG A 245 4.93 9.13 18.00
CA ARG A 245 6.32 9.14 18.48
C ARG A 245 6.74 10.52 19.04
N ARG A 246 6.26 11.58 18.42
CA ARG A 246 6.49 12.95 18.92
C ARG A 246 5.91 13.12 20.32
N ARG A 247 4.75 12.56 20.61
CA ARG A 247 4.10 12.61 21.93
C ARG A 247 4.85 11.82 22.99
N GLU A 248 5.44 10.70 22.60
CA GLU A 248 6.29 9.91 23.49
C GLU A 248 7.64 10.58 23.77
N GLY A 249 7.92 11.76 23.19
CA GLY A 249 9.19 12.47 23.35
C GLY A 249 10.37 11.82 22.64
N GLU A 250 10.13 10.79 21.82
CA GLU A 250 11.18 10.05 21.11
C GLU A 250 11.71 10.77 19.86
N ILE A 251 11.02 11.81 19.38
CA ILE A 251 11.44 12.60 18.22
C ILE A 251 11.59 14.05 18.66
N GLY A 252 12.81 14.56 18.65
CA GLY A 252 13.09 15.99 18.80
C GLY A 252 12.36 16.78 17.69
N LEU A 253 11.79 17.91 18.07
CA LEU A 253 10.96 18.74 17.20
C LEU A 253 11.77 19.30 16.03
N VAL A 254 11.49 18.82 14.83
CA VAL A 254 11.63 19.67 13.65
C VAL A 254 10.34 20.47 13.54
N SER A 255 10.45 21.78 13.77
CA SER A 255 9.34 22.73 13.64
C SER A 255 8.62 22.52 12.30
N PRO A 256 7.27 22.60 12.23
CA PRO A 256 6.58 22.57 10.96
C PRO A 256 7.11 23.71 10.11
N VAL A 257 7.61 23.38 8.93
CA VAL A 257 7.97 24.38 7.91
C VAL A 257 6.65 25.08 7.55
N HIS A 258 6.41 26.24 8.13
CA HIS A 258 5.47 27.19 7.57
C HIS A 258 6.08 27.66 6.25
N GLY A 259 5.74 26.98 5.17
CA GLY A 259 6.03 27.43 3.83
C GLY A 259 5.22 28.69 3.56
N GLY A 260 5.91 29.79 3.35
CA GLY A 260 5.36 31.01 2.79
C GLY A 260 4.87 30.81 1.34
#